data_446f0c92d43a926e8ef7b31cd071e246
#
_entry.id   446f0c92d43a926e8ef7b31cd071e246
#
_cell.length_a   1.000
_cell.length_b   1.000
_cell.length_c   1.000
_cell.angle_alpha   90.00
_cell.angle_beta   90.00
_cell.angle_gamma   90.00
#
_symmetry.space_group_name_H-M   'P 1'
#
loop_
_entity.id
_entity.type
_entity.pdbx_description
1 polymer ?
#
loop_
_entity_poly.entity_id
_entity_poly.type
_entity_poly.pdbx_seq_one_letter_code
_entity_poly.pdbx_strand_id
1 'polypeptide(L)'
;PSFLGKKFDALLLDKKIEVINAGITGTTSIEESYRIKNELVDFEPDLFIVYGGINDVNLDLEKHLNHSKLETTIQKQLLTFTQIVLPEYKTTLLAPYALNHIITDLRNEDIITSSQEIDETNILQISSLWKDRWTEICDIGDEKEFKMIIILQPILGSGNKTLTGWEYEFLQTHGGDHNKTVYDKFATGLYDLEKSCDKVIDLRNVFDDHPEQVYFDSAHVTKRGNEIVANQIFNIVSPMVLEDIS
;
A
#
# COMPACT_ATOMS: atom_id res chain seq x y z
N PRO A 1 -5.21 -6.20 8.15
CA PRO A 1 -4.58 -6.39 9.47
C PRO A 1 -5.35 -7.37 10.38
N SER A 2 -6.70 -7.23 10.51
CA SER A 2 -7.49 -8.06 11.45
C SER A 2 -7.39 -9.57 11.21
N PHE A 3 -7.30 -10.05 9.98
CA PHE A 3 -7.08 -11.47 9.68
C PHE A 3 -5.66 -11.90 10.06
N LEU A 4 -4.67 -11.05 9.81
CA LEU A 4 -3.28 -11.33 10.16
C LEU A 4 -3.09 -11.39 11.68
N GLY A 5 -3.64 -10.42 12.43
CA GLY A 5 -3.60 -10.39 13.89
C GLY A 5 -4.19 -11.66 14.50
N LYS A 6 -5.39 -12.09 14.05
CA LYS A 6 -6.01 -13.35 14.53
C LYS A 6 -5.15 -14.59 14.30
N LYS A 7 -4.32 -14.60 13.24
CA LYS A 7 -3.42 -15.71 12.98
C LYS A 7 -2.23 -15.75 13.94
N PHE A 8 -1.67 -14.59 14.26
CA PHE A 8 -0.63 -14.51 15.29
C PHE A 8 -1.17 -14.83 16.68
N ASP A 9 -2.37 -14.33 17.03
CA ASP A 9 -3.03 -14.68 18.30
C ASP A 9 -3.24 -16.20 18.46
N ALA A 10 -3.50 -16.90 17.35
CA ALA A 10 -3.71 -18.36 17.36
C ALA A 10 -2.43 -19.18 17.59
N LEU A 11 -1.25 -18.58 17.50
CA LEU A 11 0.03 -19.27 17.73
C LEU A 11 0.31 -19.55 19.23
N LEU A 12 -0.47 -18.96 20.15
CA LEU A 12 -0.33 -19.16 21.62
C LEU A 12 1.11 -18.98 22.12
N LEU A 13 1.75 -17.89 21.64
CA LEU A 13 3.13 -17.58 22.00
C LEU A 13 3.23 -16.99 23.41
N ASP A 14 4.37 -17.20 24.07
CA ASP A 14 4.68 -16.58 25.36
C ASP A 14 4.83 -15.04 25.23
N LYS A 15 5.29 -14.56 24.06
CA LYS A 15 5.34 -13.15 23.70
C LYS A 15 4.13 -12.76 22.87
N LYS A 16 3.51 -11.64 23.20
CA LYS A 16 2.38 -11.08 22.45
C LYS A 16 2.89 -10.37 21.20
N ILE A 17 2.33 -10.73 20.04
CA ILE A 17 2.52 -10.00 18.78
C ILE A 17 1.33 -9.06 18.61
N GLU A 18 1.58 -7.77 18.50
CA GLU A 18 0.57 -6.75 18.24
C GLU A 18 0.56 -6.37 16.75
N VAL A 19 -0.59 -6.49 16.10
CA VAL A 19 -0.78 -6.11 14.70
C VAL A 19 -1.62 -4.85 14.62
N ILE A 20 -0.99 -3.72 14.32
CA ILE A 20 -1.62 -2.41 14.25
C ILE A 20 -2.02 -2.10 12.80
N ASN A 21 -3.24 -1.59 12.60
CA ASN A 21 -3.68 -1.08 11.32
C ASN A 21 -3.36 0.41 11.19
N ALA A 22 -2.31 0.73 10.46
CA ALA A 22 -1.91 2.11 10.15
C ALA A 22 -2.36 2.58 8.75
N GLY A 23 -3.04 1.72 7.96
CA GLY A 23 -3.48 2.06 6.61
C GLY A 23 -4.56 3.13 6.57
N ILE A 24 -4.46 4.03 5.59
CA ILE A 24 -5.46 5.04 5.26
C ILE A 24 -5.97 4.74 3.85
N THR A 25 -7.30 4.81 3.67
CA THR A 25 -7.91 4.55 2.37
C THR A 25 -7.46 5.58 1.35
N GLY A 26 -7.06 5.07 0.19
CA GLY A 26 -6.77 5.91 -0.97
C GLY A 26 -5.39 6.61 -0.94
N THR A 27 -4.50 6.32 0.02
CA THR A 27 -3.12 6.84 0.03
C THR A 27 -2.26 6.18 -1.06
N THR A 28 -1.29 6.94 -1.54
CA THR A 28 -0.24 6.47 -2.44
C THR A 28 1.06 6.24 -1.65
N SER A 29 2.09 5.72 -2.32
CA SER A 29 3.41 5.58 -1.71
C SER A 29 3.98 6.91 -1.19
N ILE A 30 3.53 8.04 -1.72
CA ILE A 30 3.96 9.38 -1.27
C ILE A 30 3.52 9.63 0.17
N GLU A 31 2.22 9.49 0.44
CA GLU A 31 1.67 9.72 1.78
C GLU A 31 2.08 8.61 2.74
N GLU A 32 2.16 7.37 2.26
CA GLU A 32 2.53 6.22 3.08
C GLU A 32 3.98 6.32 3.55
N SER A 33 4.93 6.61 2.65
CA SER A 33 6.33 6.81 3.00
C SER A 33 6.54 8.00 3.93
N TYR A 34 5.84 9.11 3.67
CA TYR A 34 5.86 10.27 4.54
C TYR A 34 5.43 9.92 5.96
N ARG A 35 4.32 9.18 6.12
CA ARG A 35 3.79 8.79 7.42
C ARG A 35 4.72 7.84 8.16
N ILE A 36 5.28 6.86 7.48
CA ILE A 36 6.26 5.95 8.10
C ILE A 36 7.42 6.77 8.66
N LYS A 37 8.02 7.63 7.84
CA LYS A 37 9.21 8.43 8.18
C LYS A 37 8.98 9.44 9.30
N ASN A 38 7.81 10.09 9.35
CA ASN A 38 7.59 11.27 10.20
C ASN A 38 6.58 11.04 11.34
N GLU A 39 5.83 9.93 11.33
CA GLU A 39 4.77 9.69 12.31
C GLU A 39 4.87 8.29 12.94
N LEU A 40 5.00 7.25 12.10
CA LEU A 40 4.82 5.88 12.56
C LEU A 40 6.08 5.31 13.22
N VAL A 41 7.27 5.79 12.85
CA VAL A 41 8.53 5.38 13.49
C VAL A 41 8.61 5.75 14.97
N ASP A 42 7.87 6.79 15.41
CA ASP A 42 7.84 7.20 16.81
C ASP A 42 7.10 6.20 17.73
N PHE A 43 6.38 5.24 17.14
CA PHE A 43 5.75 4.14 17.88
C PHE A 43 6.70 2.93 18.09
N GLU A 44 7.94 3.02 17.63
CA GLU A 44 8.98 1.99 17.76
C GLU A 44 8.50 0.61 17.28
N PRO A 45 7.98 0.48 16.04
CA PRO A 45 7.54 -0.82 15.52
C PRO A 45 8.74 -1.70 15.18
N ASP A 46 8.65 -3.01 15.43
CA ASP A 46 9.66 -3.98 15.00
C ASP A 46 9.59 -4.25 13.49
N LEU A 47 8.39 -4.12 12.89
CA LEU A 47 8.13 -4.47 11.50
C LEU A 47 7.03 -3.61 10.87
N PHE A 48 7.32 -3.04 9.70
CA PHE A 48 6.30 -2.50 8.80
C PHE A 48 5.98 -3.48 7.67
N ILE A 49 4.69 -3.62 7.39
CA ILE A 49 4.19 -4.33 6.21
C ILE A 49 3.40 -3.33 5.37
N VAL A 50 3.95 -2.96 4.22
CA VAL A 50 3.29 -2.12 3.23
C VAL A 50 2.58 -3.02 2.22
N TYR A 51 1.29 -2.78 2.01
CA TYR A 51 0.45 -3.48 1.04
C TYR A 51 -0.24 -2.44 0.15
N GLY A 52 0.31 -2.20 -1.03
CA GLY A 52 -0.12 -1.08 -1.88
C GLY A 52 0.29 -1.21 -3.34
N GLY A 53 0.26 -0.09 -4.06
CA GLY A 53 0.65 0.06 -5.46
C GLY A 53 -0.46 0.53 -6.38
N ILE A 54 -1.74 0.14 -6.15
CA ILE A 54 -2.83 0.50 -7.08
C ILE A 54 -3.08 2.01 -7.15
N ASN A 55 -2.98 2.70 -6.03
CA ASN A 55 -3.24 4.14 -6.02
C ASN A 55 -2.13 4.93 -6.73
N ASP A 56 -0.90 4.41 -6.72
CA ASP A 56 0.22 5.00 -7.45
C ASP A 56 0.05 4.87 -8.96
N VAL A 57 -0.54 3.78 -9.44
CA VAL A 57 -0.84 3.55 -10.87
C VAL A 57 -1.78 4.62 -11.42
N ASN A 58 -2.73 5.09 -10.61
CA ASN A 58 -3.73 6.08 -11.01
C ASN A 58 -3.26 7.53 -10.81
N LEU A 59 -2.06 7.73 -10.27
CA LEU A 59 -1.50 9.05 -10.03
C LEU A 59 -0.67 9.48 -11.23
N ASP A 60 -0.89 10.71 -11.73
CA ASP A 60 -0.09 11.22 -12.82
C ASP A 60 1.38 11.51 -12.42
N LEU A 61 2.26 11.55 -13.40
CA LEU A 61 3.69 11.74 -13.19
C LEU A 61 4.01 13.08 -12.50
N GLU A 62 3.26 14.14 -12.80
CA GLU A 62 3.49 15.46 -12.20
C GLU A 62 3.27 15.41 -10.68
N LYS A 63 2.26 14.69 -10.21
CA LYS A 63 2.01 14.49 -8.79
C LYS A 63 3.12 13.68 -8.12
N HIS A 64 3.63 12.66 -8.79
CA HIS A 64 4.79 11.92 -8.31
C HIS A 64 6.05 12.77 -8.18
N LEU A 65 6.31 13.69 -9.13
CA LEU A 65 7.48 14.57 -9.12
C LEU A 65 7.36 15.72 -8.12
N ASN A 66 6.16 16.20 -7.85
CA ASN A 66 5.90 17.31 -6.93
C ASN A 66 5.73 16.86 -5.46
N HIS A 67 6.20 15.70 -5.12
CA HIS A 67 6.14 15.09 -3.80
C HIS A 67 6.60 16.04 -2.66
N SER A 68 7.67 16.81 -2.83
CA SER A 68 8.12 17.80 -1.83
C SER A 68 7.10 18.93 -1.56
N LYS A 69 6.33 19.32 -2.58
CA LYS A 69 5.22 20.28 -2.41
C LYS A 69 4.05 19.65 -1.67
N LEU A 70 3.75 18.38 -1.95
CA LEU A 70 2.69 17.63 -1.28
C LEU A 70 3.01 17.43 0.20
N GLU A 71 4.24 17.01 0.54
CA GLU A 71 4.72 16.91 1.92
C GLU A 71 4.56 18.24 2.67
N THR A 72 4.99 19.35 2.06
CA THR A 72 4.86 20.69 2.68
C THR A 72 3.39 21.09 2.84
N THR A 73 2.52 20.71 1.92
CA THR A 73 1.08 21.00 1.99
C THR A 73 0.42 20.16 3.07
N ILE A 74 0.71 18.87 3.14
CA ILE A 74 0.22 17.96 4.19
C ILE A 74 0.66 18.44 5.57
N GLN A 75 1.94 18.80 5.74
CA GLN A 75 2.44 19.36 6.99
C GLN A 75 1.72 20.65 7.42
N LYS A 76 1.52 21.60 6.49
CA LYS A 76 0.81 22.85 6.78
C LYS A 76 -0.65 22.59 7.16
N GLN A 77 -1.33 21.69 6.47
CA GLN A 77 -2.73 21.37 6.75
C GLN A 77 -2.90 20.62 8.06
N LEU A 78 -2.01 19.67 8.38
CA LEU A 78 -1.96 18.99 9.68
C LEU A 78 -1.69 19.96 10.81
N LEU A 79 -0.69 20.87 10.68
CA LEU A 79 -0.41 21.91 11.65
C LEU A 79 -1.61 22.84 11.85
N THR A 80 -2.27 23.26 10.77
CA THR A 80 -3.45 24.12 10.84
C THR A 80 -4.60 23.40 11.52
N PHE A 81 -4.83 22.13 11.19
CA PHE A 81 -5.88 21.33 11.81
C PHE A 81 -5.64 21.10 13.31
N THR A 82 -4.42 20.73 13.69
CA THR A 82 -4.06 20.53 15.11
C THR A 82 -4.14 21.83 15.92
N GLN A 83 -3.84 22.97 15.32
CA GLN A 83 -3.91 24.28 15.99
C GLN A 83 -5.33 24.82 16.12
N ILE A 84 -6.20 24.58 15.10
CA ILE A 84 -7.56 25.15 15.05
C ILE A 84 -8.58 24.24 15.70
N VAL A 85 -8.49 22.93 15.49
CA VAL A 85 -9.55 21.97 15.86
C VAL A 85 -9.29 21.25 17.17
N LEU A 86 -8.05 21.15 17.63
CA LEU A 86 -7.65 20.32 18.77
C LEU A 86 -6.86 21.01 19.88
N PRO A 87 -7.20 22.24 20.33
CA PRO A 87 -6.49 22.81 21.48
C PRO A 87 -6.69 22.01 22.78
N GLU A 88 -7.72 21.16 22.88
CA GLU A 88 -8.06 20.42 24.11
C GLU A 88 -8.12 18.90 24.00
N TYR A 89 -8.05 18.32 22.79
CA TYR A 89 -8.16 16.86 22.59
C TYR A 89 -6.88 16.28 21.97
N LYS A 90 -6.02 15.74 22.82
CA LYS A 90 -4.91 14.85 22.43
C LYS A 90 -5.44 13.47 22.06
N THR A 91 -6.35 13.35 21.08
CA THR A 91 -6.83 12.05 20.65
C THR A 91 -6.40 11.75 19.21
N THR A 92 -5.54 10.78 19.10
CA THR A 92 -4.98 10.16 17.90
C THR A 92 -6.01 9.63 16.88
N LEU A 93 -7.31 9.69 17.17
CA LEU A 93 -8.38 9.14 16.33
C LEU A 93 -8.91 10.10 15.26
N LEU A 94 -8.78 11.42 15.44
CA LEU A 94 -9.31 12.40 14.48
C LEU A 94 -8.30 12.82 13.40
N ALA A 95 -7.01 12.69 13.67
CA ALA A 95 -5.97 13.04 12.69
C ALA A 95 -6.05 12.19 11.41
N PRO A 96 -6.23 10.86 11.46
CA PRO A 96 -6.41 10.04 10.25
C PRO A 96 -7.66 10.40 9.45
N TYR A 97 -8.77 10.74 10.14
CA TYR A 97 -10.03 11.14 9.48
C TYR A 97 -9.89 12.48 8.76
N ALA A 98 -9.26 13.45 9.41
CA ALA A 98 -9.03 14.77 8.84
C ALA A 98 -8.02 14.71 7.67
N LEU A 99 -6.95 13.91 7.82
CA LEU A 99 -5.99 13.70 6.75
C LEU A 99 -6.66 13.05 5.53
N ASN A 100 -7.53 12.06 5.73
CA ASN A 100 -8.26 11.43 4.64
C ASN A 100 -9.20 12.42 3.93
N HIS A 101 -9.88 13.32 4.66
CA HIS A 101 -10.72 14.38 4.07
C HIS A 101 -9.89 15.35 3.23
N ILE A 102 -8.74 15.79 3.76
CA ILE A 102 -7.82 16.69 3.07
C ILE A 102 -7.27 16.06 1.79
N ILE A 103 -6.87 14.78 1.86
CA ILE A 103 -6.37 14.03 0.69
C ILE A 103 -7.49 13.85 -0.34
N THR A 104 -8.71 13.59 0.10
CA THR A 104 -9.87 13.43 -0.80
C THR A 104 -10.22 14.74 -1.48
N ASP A 105 -10.18 15.86 -0.77
CA ASP A 105 -10.44 17.19 -1.32
C ASP A 105 -9.36 17.58 -2.34
N LEU A 106 -8.08 17.32 -2.05
CA LEU A 106 -6.98 17.54 -3.00
C LEU A 106 -7.08 16.66 -4.25
N ARG A 107 -7.69 15.47 -4.15
CA ARG A 107 -7.94 14.58 -5.31
C ARG A 107 -9.13 15.02 -6.14
N ASN A 108 -10.17 15.55 -5.52
CA ASN A 108 -11.41 15.92 -6.21
C ASN A 108 -11.27 17.19 -7.07
N GLU A 109 -10.25 18.02 -6.85
CA GLU A 109 -10.02 19.20 -7.69
C GLU A 109 -9.51 18.88 -9.10
N ASP A 110 -9.01 17.64 -9.37
CA ASP A 110 -8.40 17.27 -10.66
C ASP A 110 -8.81 15.90 -11.20
N ILE A 111 -10.08 15.46 -11.03
CA ILE A 111 -10.54 14.31 -11.81
C ILE A 111 -10.71 14.73 -13.27
N ILE A 112 -9.60 14.84 -13.97
CA ILE A 112 -9.60 14.89 -15.42
C ILE A 112 -9.84 13.46 -15.93
N THR A 113 -11.07 13.19 -16.31
CA THR A 113 -11.41 12.06 -17.18
C THR A 113 -10.81 12.32 -18.58
N SER A 114 -9.51 12.15 -18.73
CA SER A 114 -8.87 12.04 -20.02
C SER A 114 -8.37 10.63 -20.19
N SER A 115 -8.89 9.95 -21.19
CA SER A 115 -8.25 8.79 -21.83
C SER A 115 -6.92 9.27 -22.45
N GLN A 116 -5.90 9.51 -21.62
CA GLN A 116 -4.56 9.74 -22.11
C GLN A 116 -4.03 8.41 -22.64
N GLU A 117 -3.51 8.43 -23.87
CA GLU A 117 -2.65 7.36 -24.38
C GLU A 117 -1.57 7.07 -23.35
N ILE A 118 -1.39 5.78 -23.06
CA ILE A 118 -0.39 5.31 -22.09
C ILE A 118 0.98 5.71 -22.63
N ASP A 119 1.60 6.70 -22.04
CA ASP A 119 3.00 6.99 -22.29
C ASP A 119 3.86 6.02 -21.45
N GLU A 120 4.42 5.00 -22.11
CA GLU A 120 5.30 4.02 -21.45
C GLU A 120 6.45 4.67 -20.68
N THR A 121 6.92 5.85 -21.16
CA THR A 121 7.99 6.61 -20.49
C THR A 121 7.52 7.12 -19.12
N ASN A 122 6.29 7.64 -19.05
CA ASN A 122 5.70 8.09 -17.79
C ASN A 122 5.52 6.94 -16.80
N ILE A 123 5.05 5.78 -17.27
CA ILE A 123 4.89 4.58 -16.42
C ILE A 123 6.23 4.14 -15.84
N LEU A 124 7.29 4.11 -16.64
CA LEU A 124 8.62 3.75 -16.16
C LEU A 124 9.13 4.73 -15.10
N GLN A 125 8.89 6.04 -15.31
CA GLN A 125 9.26 7.06 -14.33
C GLN A 125 8.47 6.92 -13.03
N ILE A 126 7.15 6.69 -13.10
CA ILE A 126 6.30 6.48 -11.93
C ILE A 126 6.77 5.25 -11.14
N SER A 127 7.03 4.13 -11.84
CA SER A 127 7.55 2.91 -11.20
C SER A 127 8.92 3.13 -10.56
N SER A 128 9.81 3.92 -11.19
CA SER A 128 11.11 4.27 -10.60
C SER A 128 10.94 5.12 -9.35
N LEU A 129 10.09 6.15 -9.38
CA LEU A 129 9.82 7.00 -8.21
C LEU A 129 9.19 6.22 -7.05
N TRP A 130 8.29 5.29 -7.35
CA TRP A 130 7.71 4.38 -6.37
C TRP A 130 8.79 3.51 -5.70
N LYS A 131 9.64 2.89 -6.51
CA LYS A 131 10.77 2.10 -6.03
C LYS A 131 11.73 2.93 -5.17
N ASP A 132 12.13 4.13 -5.65
CA ASP A 132 13.09 4.97 -4.94
C ASP A 132 12.57 5.40 -3.55
N ARG A 133 11.26 5.66 -3.42
CA ARG A 133 10.65 5.94 -2.11
C ARG A 133 10.76 4.76 -1.15
N TRP A 134 10.43 3.56 -1.62
CA TRP A 134 10.53 2.39 -0.75
C TRP A 134 11.98 2.03 -0.42
N THR A 135 12.92 2.26 -1.35
CA THR A 135 14.35 2.15 -1.05
C THR A 135 14.73 3.08 0.11
N GLU A 136 14.35 4.36 0.04
CA GLU A 136 14.62 5.33 1.13
C GLU A 136 14.04 4.85 2.47
N ILE A 137 12.83 4.32 2.49
CA ILE A 137 12.20 3.86 3.74
C ILE A 137 12.88 2.58 4.28
N CYS A 138 13.30 1.67 3.40
CA CYS A 138 14.04 0.48 3.81
C CYS A 138 15.41 0.86 4.40
N ASP A 139 16.12 1.83 3.79
CA ASP A 139 17.38 2.36 4.32
C ASP A 139 17.19 3.01 5.72
N ILE A 140 16.06 3.72 5.93
CA ILE A 140 15.69 4.23 7.25
C ILE A 140 15.39 3.08 8.24
N GLY A 141 14.82 1.97 7.77
CA GLY A 141 14.60 0.77 8.56
C GLY A 141 15.90 0.21 9.11
N ASP A 142 16.92 0.09 8.27
CA ASP A 142 18.26 -0.34 8.67
C ASP A 142 18.88 0.62 9.71
N GLU A 143 18.71 1.93 9.53
CA GLU A 143 19.24 2.94 10.46
C GLU A 143 18.52 2.95 11.84
N LYS A 144 17.22 2.66 11.85
CA LYS A 144 16.34 2.72 13.02
C LYS A 144 15.99 1.35 13.61
N GLU A 145 16.56 0.29 13.08
CA GLU A 145 16.43 -1.10 13.56
C GLU A 145 14.99 -1.65 13.47
N PHE A 146 14.20 -1.27 12.44
CA PHE A 146 12.93 -1.92 12.13
C PHE A 146 12.97 -2.60 10.76
N LYS A 147 12.23 -3.69 10.61
CA LYS A 147 12.14 -4.43 9.34
C LYS A 147 11.08 -3.85 8.41
N MET A 148 11.35 -3.94 7.09
CA MET A 148 10.44 -3.48 6.03
C MET A 148 10.07 -4.60 5.08
N ILE A 149 8.76 -4.84 4.93
CA ILE A 149 8.20 -5.75 3.93
C ILE A 149 7.34 -4.95 2.96
N ILE A 150 7.73 -4.94 1.68
CA ILE A 150 6.96 -4.27 0.62
C ILE A 150 6.19 -5.31 -0.18
N ILE A 151 4.88 -5.14 -0.26
CA ILE A 151 3.96 -6.06 -0.94
C ILE A 151 3.26 -5.32 -2.06
N LEU A 152 3.45 -5.78 -3.29
CA LEU A 152 2.62 -5.36 -4.42
C LEU A 152 1.28 -6.10 -4.33
N GLN A 153 0.21 -5.34 -4.08
CA GLN A 153 -1.13 -5.92 -3.95
C GLN A 153 -1.64 -6.51 -5.28
N PRO A 154 -2.48 -7.55 -5.26
CA PRO A 154 -3.10 -8.04 -6.48
C PRO A 154 -4.18 -7.08 -6.98
N ILE A 155 -4.29 -6.94 -8.30
CA ILE A 155 -5.42 -6.28 -8.95
C ILE A 155 -6.04 -7.18 -10.00
N LEU A 156 -7.29 -6.92 -10.33
CA LEU A 156 -8.02 -7.68 -11.34
C LEU A 156 -7.29 -7.60 -12.69
N GLY A 157 -6.93 -8.75 -13.23
CA GLY A 157 -6.20 -8.87 -14.50
C GLY A 157 -4.68 -8.81 -14.38
N SER A 158 -4.08 -8.62 -13.19
CA SER A 158 -2.62 -8.63 -13.05
C SER A 158 -1.98 -10.02 -12.99
N GLY A 159 -2.73 -11.04 -12.54
CA GLY A 159 -2.32 -12.44 -12.49
C GLY A 159 -2.92 -13.28 -13.61
N ASN A 160 -2.91 -14.62 -13.41
CA ASN A 160 -3.45 -15.59 -14.36
C ASN A 160 -4.74 -16.25 -13.84
N LYS A 161 -5.43 -15.62 -12.90
CA LYS A 161 -6.69 -16.11 -12.34
C LYS A 161 -7.71 -16.42 -13.46
N THR A 162 -8.34 -17.58 -13.38
CA THR A 162 -9.54 -17.86 -14.18
C THR A 162 -10.67 -16.95 -13.69
N LEU A 163 -11.04 -15.94 -14.49
CA LEU A 163 -12.03 -14.95 -14.12
C LEU A 163 -13.45 -15.55 -14.13
N THR A 164 -14.27 -15.14 -13.17
CA THR A 164 -15.73 -15.36 -13.23
C THR A 164 -16.34 -14.50 -14.34
N GLY A 165 -17.59 -14.79 -14.72
CA GLY A 165 -18.28 -14.00 -15.75
C GLY A 165 -18.32 -12.50 -15.40
N TRP A 166 -18.59 -12.18 -14.13
CA TRP A 166 -18.64 -10.79 -13.64
C TRP A 166 -17.24 -10.12 -13.68
N GLU A 167 -16.20 -10.80 -13.18
CA GLU A 167 -14.83 -10.27 -13.18
C GLU A 167 -14.32 -10.03 -14.61
N TYR A 168 -14.66 -10.93 -15.54
CA TYR A 168 -14.32 -10.76 -16.95
C TYR A 168 -15.01 -9.55 -17.57
N GLU A 169 -16.32 -9.41 -17.39
CA GLU A 169 -17.08 -8.27 -17.90
C GLU A 169 -16.59 -6.95 -17.31
N PHE A 170 -16.33 -6.92 -16.01
CA PHE A 170 -15.79 -5.74 -15.33
C PHE A 170 -14.43 -5.36 -15.92
N LEU A 171 -13.52 -6.31 -16.09
CA LEU A 171 -12.18 -6.07 -16.64
C LEU A 171 -12.24 -5.50 -18.06
N GLN A 172 -13.12 -6.03 -18.91
CA GLN A 172 -13.28 -5.55 -20.30
C GLN A 172 -13.79 -4.11 -20.35
N THR A 173 -14.59 -3.69 -19.39
CA THR A 173 -15.22 -2.36 -19.38
C THR A 173 -14.41 -1.29 -18.65
N HIS A 174 -13.41 -1.69 -17.84
CA HIS A 174 -12.67 -0.77 -16.94
C HIS A 174 -11.13 -0.81 -17.15
N GLY A 175 -10.66 -1.01 -18.37
CA GLY A 175 -9.28 -0.75 -18.76
C GLY A 175 -8.24 -1.80 -18.33
N GLY A 176 -8.61 -3.07 -18.35
CA GLY A 176 -7.78 -4.18 -17.85
C GLY A 176 -6.37 -4.30 -18.43
N ASP A 177 -6.19 -4.06 -19.73
CA ASP A 177 -4.86 -4.16 -20.37
C ASP A 177 -3.88 -3.08 -19.87
N HIS A 178 -4.40 -1.88 -19.60
CA HIS A 178 -3.62 -0.80 -19.02
C HIS A 178 -3.08 -1.19 -17.64
N ASN A 179 -3.96 -1.62 -16.75
CA ASN A 179 -3.60 -2.00 -15.38
C ASN A 179 -2.52 -3.07 -15.36
N LYS A 180 -2.63 -4.08 -16.22
CA LYS A 180 -1.62 -5.13 -16.33
C LYS A 180 -0.25 -4.59 -16.73
N THR A 181 -0.19 -3.77 -17.78
CA THR A 181 1.06 -3.20 -18.30
C THR A 181 1.77 -2.38 -17.23
N VAL A 182 1.04 -1.53 -16.51
CA VAL A 182 1.60 -0.71 -15.43
C VAL A 182 2.10 -1.59 -14.29
N TYR A 183 1.28 -2.56 -13.86
CA TYR A 183 1.65 -3.45 -12.76
C TYR A 183 2.86 -4.33 -13.06
N ASP A 184 3.08 -4.71 -14.31
CA ASP A 184 4.29 -5.42 -14.72
C ASP A 184 5.56 -4.58 -14.52
N LYS A 185 5.47 -3.24 -14.69
CA LYS A 185 6.57 -2.32 -14.41
C LYS A 185 6.82 -2.16 -12.90
N PHE A 186 5.74 -2.03 -12.12
CA PHE A 186 5.84 -1.98 -10.65
C PHE A 186 6.44 -3.27 -10.08
N ALA A 187 6.06 -4.43 -10.62
CA ALA A 187 6.66 -5.70 -10.21
C ALA A 187 8.16 -5.76 -10.52
N THR A 188 8.59 -5.20 -11.64
CA THR A 188 10.03 -5.10 -11.95
C THR A 188 10.74 -4.23 -10.91
N GLY A 189 10.17 -3.07 -10.56
CA GLY A 189 10.69 -2.21 -9.50
C GLY A 189 10.70 -2.88 -8.13
N LEU A 190 9.67 -3.68 -7.83
CA LEU A 190 9.57 -4.44 -6.58
C LEU A 190 10.75 -5.42 -6.42
N TYR A 191 11.11 -6.17 -7.46
CA TYR A 191 12.24 -7.11 -7.40
C TYR A 191 13.58 -6.39 -7.19
N ASP A 192 13.74 -5.16 -7.66
CA ASP A 192 14.95 -4.37 -7.39
C ASP A 192 15.08 -4.01 -5.89
N LEU A 193 13.95 -3.90 -5.16
CA LEU A 193 13.93 -3.62 -3.72
C LEU A 193 14.43 -4.78 -2.84
N GLU A 194 14.58 -6.00 -3.38
CA GLU A 194 15.16 -7.14 -2.63
C GLU A 194 16.56 -6.88 -2.07
N LYS A 195 17.24 -5.85 -2.60
CA LYS A 195 18.60 -5.46 -2.18
C LYS A 195 18.62 -4.51 -0.98
N SER A 196 17.50 -3.83 -0.74
CA SER A 196 17.39 -2.76 0.27
C SER A 196 16.38 -3.06 1.35
N CYS A 197 15.37 -3.87 1.06
CA CYS A 197 14.29 -4.21 1.99
C CYS A 197 14.44 -5.64 2.51
N ASP A 198 14.00 -5.91 3.74
CA ASP A 198 14.07 -7.25 4.35
C ASP A 198 13.30 -8.29 3.55
N LYS A 199 12.18 -7.90 2.96
CA LYS A 199 11.37 -8.78 2.11
C LYS A 199 10.55 -7.98 1.10
N VAL A 200 10.43 -8.53 -0.11
CA VAL A 200 9.43 -8.09 -1.10
C VAL A 200 8.51 -9.23 -1.48
N ILE A 201 7.24 -8.92 -1.76
CA ILE A 201 6.23 -9.92 -2.05
C ILE A 201 5.38 -9.45 -3.22
N ASP A 202 5.41 -10.19 -4.32
CA ASP A 202 4.51 -9.99 -5.45
C ASP A 202 3.26 -10.87 -5.30
N LEU A 203 2.12 -10.24 -5.02
CA LEU A 203 0.86 -10.95 -4.85
C LEU A 203 -0.04 -10.93 -6.09
N ARG A 204 0.45 -10.51 -7.25
CA ARG A 204 -0.35 -10.48 -8.49
C ARG A 204 -1.01 -11.83 -8.82
N ASN A 205 -0.34 -12.93 -8.52
CA ASN A 205 -0.79 -14.29 -8.81
C ASN A 205 -1.46 -15.00 -7.62
N VAL A 206 -1.72 -14.30 -6.51
CA VAL A 206 -2.24 -14.91 -5.28
C VAL A 206 -3.62 -15.58 -5.45
N PHE A 207 -4.35 -15.21 -6.49
CA PHE A 207 -5.68 -15.73 -6.80
C PHE A 207 -5.73 -16.69 -7.99
N ASP A 208 -4.61 -17.09 -8.57
CA ASP A 208 -4.58 -17.92 -9.79
C ASP A 208 -5.30 -19.27 -9.59
N ASP A 209 -5.16 -19.90 -8.42
CA ASP A 209 -5.82 -21.17 -8.07
C ASP A 209 -7.23 -20.99 -7.46
N HIS A 210 -7.80 -19.77 -7.51
CA HIS A 210 -9.08 -19.42 -6.91
C HIS A 210 -10.11 -19.05 -7.98
N PRO A 211 -10.89 -20.01 -8.52
CA PRO A 211 -11.85 -19.75 -9.60
C PRO A 211 -13.11 -18.99 -9.15
N GLU A 212 -13.36 -18.93 -7.82
CA GLU A 212 -14.48 -18.16 -7.26
C GLU A 212 -14.26 -16.65 -7.42
N GLN A 213 -15.34 -15.86 -7.35
CA GLN A 213 -15.25 -14.41 -7.36
C GLN A 213 -14.52 -13.90 -6.11
N VAL A 214 -13.40 -13.21 -6.31
CA VAL A 214 -12.58 -12.62 -5.24
C VAL A 214 -12.51 -11.10 -5.31
N TYR A 215 -12.88 -10.48 -6.43
CA TYR A 215 -12.86 -9.03 -6.62
C TYR A 215 -14.27 -8.41 -6.63
N PHE A 216 -14.40 -7.19 -6.06
CA PHE A 216 -15.57 -6.33 -6.17
C PHE A 216 -15.43 -5.31 -7.31
N ASP A 217 -14.19 -4.87 -7.57
CA ASP A 217 -13.81 -3.94 -8.62
C ASP A 217 -12.37 -4.23 -9.06
N SER A 218 -11.66 -3.28 -9.63
CA SER A 218 -10.29 -3.48 -10.10
C SER A 218 -9.28 -3.84 -9.01
N ALA A 219 -9.52 -3.44 -7.74
CA ALA A 219 -8.53 -3.53 -6.67
C ALA A 219 -9.09 -4.10 -5.35
N HIS A 220 -10.38 -3.86 -5.06
CA HIS A 220 -10.95 -4.30 -3.80
C HIS A 220 -11.42 -5.73 -3.87
N VAL A 221 -11.04 -6.51 -2.86
CA VAL A 221 -11.32 -7.94 -2.79
C VAL A 221 -12.41 -8.26 -1.76
N THR A 222 -13.13 -9.36 -2.00
CA THR A 222 -14.14 -9.90 -1.09
C THR A 222 -13.53 -10.31 0.25
N LYS A 223 -14.37 -10.63 1.23
CA LYS A 223 -13.91 -11.23 2.49
C LYS A 223 -13.02 -12.46 2.22
N ARG A 224 -13.42 -13.32 1.28
CA ARG A 224 -12.65 -14.51 0.88
C ARG A 224 -11.30 -14.12 0.29
N GLY A 225 -11.25 -13.13 -0.59
CA GLY A 225 -10.00 -12.58 -1.13
C GLY A 225 -9.07 -12.06 -0.04
N ASN A 226 -9.61 -11.31 0.93
CA ASN A 226 -8.85 -10.82 2.09
C ASN A 226 -8.28 -11.97 2.95
N GLU A 227 -9.03 -13.06 3.13
CA GLU A 227 -8.55 -14.24 3.86
C GLU A 227 -7.40 -14.93 3.12
N ILE A 228 -7.47 -15.07 1.80
CA ILE A 228 -6.42 -15.65 0.96
C ILE A 228 -5.15 -14.80 1.05
N VAL A 229 -5.26 -13.49 0.85
CA VAL A 229 -4.13 -12.55 0.96
C VAL A 229 -3.50 -12.61 2.35
N ALA A 230 -4.31 -12.56 3.40
CA ALA A 230 -3.79 -12.63 4.77
C ALA A 230 -3.11 -13.96 5.10
N ASN A 231 -3.59 -15.07 4.52
CA ASN A 231 -2.93 -16.38 4.65
C ASN A 231 -1.56 -16.37 3.98
N GLN A 232 -1.47 -15.84 2.77
CA GLN A 232 -0.21 -15.77 2.04
C GLN A 232 0.81 -14.88 2.76
N ILE A 233 0.39 -13.69 3.21
CA ILE A 233 1.25 -12.80 3.98
C ILE A 233 1.71 -13.49 5.27
N PHE A 234 0.80 -14.10 6.03
CA PHE A 234 1.14 -14.81 7.26
C PHE A 234 2.18 -15.92 7.04
N ASN A 235 2.00 -16.74 6.01
CA ASN A 235 2.93 -17.84 5.72
C ASN A 235 4.35 -17.35 5.40
N ILE A 236 4.49 -16.17 4.81
CA ILE A 236 5.79 -15.57 4.45
C ILE A 236 6.39 -14.83 5.65
N VAL A 237 5.58 -14.11 6.40
CA VAL A 237 6.05 -13.20 7.46
C VAL A 237 6.24 -13.91 8.80
N SER A 238 5.42 -14.92 9.11
CA SER A 238 5.49 -15.58 10.43
C SER A 238 6.85 -16.21 10.76
N PRO A 239 7.60 -16.82 9.83
CA PRO A 239 8.94 -17.32 10.15
C PRO A 239 9.90 -16.20 10.58
N MET A 240 9.85 -15.04 9.93
CA MET A 240 10.69 -13.87 10.25
C MET A 240 10.38 -13.34 11.65
N VAL A 241 9.08 -13.17 11.95
CA VAL A 241 8.62 -12.68 13.25
C VAL A 241 8.95 -13.67 14.38
N LEU A 242 8.81 -14.99 14.13
CA LEU A 242 9.10 -16.01 15.13
C LEU A 242 10.59 -16.14 15.44
N GLU A 243 11.45 -15.90 14.45
CA GLU A 243 12.91 -15.87 14.63
C GLU A 243 13.32 -14.71 15.57
N ASP A 244 12.71 -13.54 15.41
CA ASP A 244 13.02 -12.35 16.23
C ASP A 244 12.58 -12.47 17.68
N ILE A 245 11.58 -13.32 17.98
CA ILE A 245 11.06 -13.50 19.34
C ILE A 245 11.57 -14.76 20.04
N SER A 246 12.35 -15.60 19.34
CA SER A 246 12.95 -16.81 19.90
C SER A 246 14.21 -16.48 20.70
#